data_ddb243c1ae1b0da7711c992fab6f52aa
#
_entry.id   ddb243c1ae1b0da7711c992fab6f52aa
#
_cell.length_a   1.000
_cell.length_b   1.000
_cell.length_c   1.000
_cell.angle_alpha   90.00
_cell.angle_beta   90.00
_cell.angle_gamma   90.00
#
_symmetry.space_group_name_H-M   'P 1'
#
loop_
_entity.id
_entity.type
_entity.pdbx_description
1 polymer ?
#
loop_
_entity_poly.entity_id
_entity_poly.type
_entity_poly.pdbx_seq_one_letter_code
_entity_poly.pdbx_strand_id
1 'polypeptide(L)'
;MKFFTTLFLLGLFHISQAQGTEIKPFYWQGHRGARGLAPENAIPAFLTALSFAKITTLELDVVISADGKVVVSHEPWLNAKICLDAKGHALNEKKKEEVNLYKMDYKEIVKCDCGSRGNPSFPEQKAIFAYKPLLSDVVNEVRQYVKKAGKSMPQFNIEIKSGPSSDGIFTPEVNVFAEIVRKEIKKLKIQDISSIQSFDPRALRYLHKKDKELVLVYLVEKVEDVKQQIDLLGFTPAIYSPYFEKVTSATVDQCHKMGMKIVPWTVNDTEQMKKLILLGVDGIITDYPDRIPADQ
;
A
#
# COMPACT_ATOMS: atom_id res chain seq x y z
N MET A 1 -73.56 40.87 -21.47
CA MET A 1 -72.13 40.46 -21.62
C MET A 1 -71.68 39.99 -20.27
N LYS A 2 -71.48 38.63 -20.10
CA LYS A 2 -70.99 38.03 -18.85
C LYS A 2 -69.57 37.62 -19.13
N PHE A 3 -68.60 38.20 -18.39
CA PHE A 3 -67.19 37.77 -18.41
C PHE A 3 -67.01 36.60 -17.48
N PHE A 4 -66.54 35.44 -17.99
CA PHE A 4 -66.05 34.30 -17.22
C PHE A 4 -64.53 34.48 -17.04
N THR A 5 -64.14 34.58 -15.76
CA THR A 5 -62.71 34.61 -15.41
C THR A 5 -62.31 33.17 -15.03
N THR A 6 -61.45 32.57 -15.87
CA THR A 6 -60.91 31.23 -15.63
C THR A 6 -59.64 31.35 -14.77
N LEU A 7 -59.69 30.79 -13.56
CA LEU A 7 -58.57 30.75 -12.63
C LEU A 7 -57.69 29.54 -12.97
N PHE A 8 -56.42 29.78 -13.41
CA PHE A 8 -55.44 28.74 -13.62
C PHE A 8 -54.73 28.46 -12.30
N LEU A 9 -54.93 27.26 -11.69
CA LEU A 9 -54.11 26.76 -10.57
C LEU A 9 -52.82 26.15 -11.13
N LEU A 10 -51.69 26.84 -10.91
CA LEU A 10 -50.35 26.26 -11.12
C LEU A 10 -50.00 25.36 -9.95
N GLY A 11 -50.10 24.07 -10.18
CA GLY A 11 -49.57 23.05 -9.25
C GLY A 11 -48.05 23.03 -9.28
N LEU A 12 -47.39 23.47 -8.20
CA LEU A 12 -45.97 23.32 -7.99
C LEU A 12 -45.63 21.85 -7.69
N PHE A 13 -45.18 21.11 -8.69
CA PHE A 13 -44.56 19.81 -8.48
C PHE A 13 -43.19 20.01 -7.84
N HIS A 14 -43.07 19.73 -6.54
CA HIS A 14 -41.78 19.56 -5.88
C HIS A 14 -41.18 18.22 -6.32
N ILE A 15 -40.25 18.27 -7.28
CA ILE A 15 -39.40 17.12 -7.60
C ILE A 15 -38.40 17.04 -6.46
N SER A 16 -38.63 16.11 -5.53
CA SER A 16 -37.64 15.68 -4.54
C SER A 16 -36.50 15.02 -5.32
N GLN A 17 -35.38 15.72 -5.47
CA GLN A 17 -34.13 15.12 -5.92
C GLN A 17 -33.70 14.14 -4.83
N ALA A 18 -33.90 12.86 -5.08
CA ALA A 18 -33.20 11.82 -4.30
C ALA A 18 -31.69 12.07 -4.48
N GLN A 19 -31.03 12.52 -3.41
CA GLN A 19 -29.58 12.57 -3.35
C GLN A 19 -29.11 11.12 -3.49
N GLY A 20 -28.69 10.76 -4.71
CA GLY A 20 -27.94 9.53 -4.94
C GLY A 20 -26.72 9.58 -4.03
N THR A 21 -26.64 8.65 -3.09
CA THR A 21 -25.44 8.46 -2.28
C THR A 21 -24.30 8.13 -3.24
N GLU A 22 -23.43 9.11 -3.46
CA GLU A 22 -22.21 8.90 -4.24
C GLU A 22 -21.41 7.80 -3.53
N ILE A 23 -21.35 6.61 -4.12
CA ILE A 23 -20.61 5.48 -3.56
C ILE A 23 -19.14 5.86 -3.65
N LYS A 24 -18.56 6.30 -2.52
CA LYS A 24 -17.13 6.61 -2.45
C LYS A 24 -16.33 5.33 -2.71
N PRO A 25 -15.32 5.37 -3.57
CA PRO A 25 -14.50 4.20 -3.84
C PRO A 25 -13.80 3.74 -2.56
N PHE A 26 -13.96 2.46 -2.22
CA PHE A 26 -13.27 1.83 -1.09
C PHE A 26 -11.94 1.24 -1.55
N TYR A 27 -10.83 1.50 -0.81
CA TYR A 27 -9.48 1.10 -1.20
C TYR A 27 -9.11 -0.25 -0.58
N TRP A 28 -9.39 -1.34 -1.28
CA TRP A 28 -8.89 -2.65 -0.90
C TRP A 28 -7.46 -2.82 -1.39
N GLN A 29 -6.51 -2.96 -0.44
CA GLN A 29 -5.10 -3.08 -0.75
C GLN A 29 -4.57 -4.47 -0.39
N GLY A 30 -3.92 -5.13 -1.36
CA GLY A 30 -3.23 -6.39 -1.13
C GLY A 30 -1.85 -6.12 -0.53
N HIS A 31 -1.66 -6.47 0.75
CA HIS A 31 -0.44 -6.25 1.53
C HIS A 31 0.69 -7.11 1.00
N ARG A 32 1.76 -6.47 0.52
CA ARG A 32 2.88 -7.11 -0.19
C ARG A 32 2.40 -8.03 -1.31
N GLY A 33 1.33 -7.62 -2.00
CA GLY A 33 0.52 -8.42 -2.90
C GLY A 33 -0.58 -9.17 -2.16
N ALA A 34 -0.47 -10.50 -2.06
CA ALA A 34 -1.35 -11.36 -1.27
C ALA A 34 -0.48 -12.27 -0.39
N ARG A 35 0.20 -11.68 0.61
CA ARG A 35 1.21 -12.36 1.43
C ARG A 35 0.70 -13.62 2.12
N GLY A 36 -0.57 -13.64 2.49
CA GLY A 36 -1.20 -14.80 3.09
C GLY A 36 -1.30 -16.02 2.15
N LEU A 37 -1.26 -15.79 0.81
CA LEU A 37 -1.54 -16.80 -0.21
C LEU A 37 -0.34 -17.12 -1.11
N ALA A 38 0.61 -16.18 -1.26
CA ALA A 38 1.79 -16.31 -2.12
C ALA A 38 3.00 -15.56 -1.52
N PRO A 39 4.26 -15.89 -1.93
CA PRO A 39 5.46 -15.26 -1.39
C PRO A 39 5.42 -13.73 -1.46
N GLU A 40 5.59 -13.08 -0.31
CA GLU A 40 5.46 -11.64 -0.15
C GLU A 40 6.40 -10.83 -1.03
N ASN A 41 5.95 -9.64 -1.48
CA ASN A 41 6.77 -8.72 -2.26
C ASN A 41 7.39 -9.37 -3.52
N ALA A 42 6.70 -10.34 -4.11
CA ALA A 42 7.13 -11.07 -5.29
C ALA A 42 6.03 -11.08 -6.36
N ILE A 43 6.42 -11.27 -7.61
CA ILE A 43 5.49 -11.27 -8.76
C ILE A 43 4.26 -12.18 -8.51
N PRO A 44 4.41 -13.42 -8.03
CA PRO A 44 3.27 -14.30 -7.78
C PRO A 44 2.25 -13.71 -6.79
N ALA A 45 2.69 -13.00 -5.73
CA ALA A 45 1.79 -12.40 -4.76
C ALA A 45 0.97 -11.25 -5.37
N PHE A 46 1.58 -10.42 -6.21
CA PHE A 46 0.89 -9.32 -6.88
C PHE A 46 -0.16 -9.83 -7.88
N LEU A 47 0.20 -10.83 -8.69
CA LEU A 47 -0.73 -11.43 -9.65
C LEU A 47 -1.86 -12.19 -8.93
N THR A 48 -1.57 -12.85 -7.80
CA THR A 48 -2.59 -13.47 -6.94
C THR A 48 -3.55 -12.41 -6.40
N ALA A 49 -3.06 -11.29 -5.87
CA ALA A 49 -3.91 -10.20 -5.39
C ALA A 49 -4.85 -9.69 -6.50
N LEU A 50 -4.35 -9.46 -7.72
CA LEU A 50 -5.13 -8.98 -8.87
C LEU A 50 -6.15 -9.98 -9.41
N SER A 51 -6.08 -11.26 -9.02
CA SER A 51 -7.11 -12.23 -9.35
C SER A 51 -8.43 -11.97 -8.59
N PHE A 52 -8.37 -11.29 -7.45
CA PHE A 52 -9.53 -10.87 -6.67
C PHE A 52 -10.07 -9.53 -7.16
N ALA A 53 -11.31 -9.51 -7.62
CA ALA A 53 -11.91 -8.35 -8.30
C ALA A 53 -11.99 -7.09 -7.43
N LYS A 54 -12.04 -7.24 -6.12
CA LYS A 54 -12.14 -6.11 -5.17
C LYS A 54 -10.81 -5.42 -4.91
N ILE A 55 -9.68 -6.06 -5.17
CA ILE A 55 -8.37 -5.43 -4.99
C ILE A 55 -8.19 -4.31 -6.01
N THR A 56 -8.07 -3.09 -5.51
CA THR A 56 -7.87 -1.87 -6.29
C THR A 56 -6.43 -1.37 -6.22
N THR A 57 -5.68 -1.78 -5.19
CA THR A 57 -4.34 -1.28 -4.91
C THR A 57 -3.41 -2.43 -4.55
N LEU A 58 -2.22 -2.42 -5.11
CA LEU A 58 -1.12 -3.28 -4.69
C LEU A 58 -0.24 -2.49 -3.71
N GLU A 59 -0.19 -2.97 -2.48
CA GLU A 59 0.75 -2.46 -1.49
C GLU A 59 2.06 -3.25 -1.58
N LEU A 60 3.20 -2.58 -1.46
CA LEU A 60 4.53 -3.14 -1.55
C LEU A 60 5.58 -2.29 -0.84
N ASP A 61 6.66 -2.94 -0.41
CA ASP A 61 7.80 -2.29 0.24
C ASP A 61 8.99 -2.20 -0.71
N VAL A 62 9.80 -1.14 -0.61
CA VAL A 62 11.01 -1.00 -1.40
C VAL A 62 12.25 -0.72 -0.55
N VAL A 63 13.39 -1.21 -1.03
CA VAL A 63 14.73 -0.95 -0.54
C VAL A 63 15.65 -0.65 -1.73
N ILE A 64 16.90 -0.27 -1.46
CA ILE A 64 17.87 0.07 -2.52
C ILE A 64 19.04 -0.93 -2.49
N SER A 65 19.42 -1.46 -3.66
CA SER A 65 20.62 -2.29 -3.83
C SER A 65 21.91 -1.45 -3.93
N ALA A 66 23.08 -2.10 -3.86
CA ALA A 66 24.38 -1.44 -3.99
C ALA A 66 24.54 -0.69 -5.32
N ASP A 67 23.99 -1.23 -6.41
CA ASP A 67 23.97 -0.61 -7.74
C ASP A 67 22.80 0.35 -7.96
N GLY A 68 22.14 0.80 -6.87
CA GLY A 68 21.13 1.87 -6.88
C GLY A 68 19.79 1.48 -7.48
N LYS A 69 19.45 0.18 -7.54
CA LYS A 69 18.15 -0.31 -8.03
C LYS A 69 17.11 -0.28 -6.94
N VAL A 70 15.85 0.00 -7.32
CA VAL A 70 14.69 -0.08 -6.42
C VAL A 70 14.21 -1.52 -6.39
N VAL A 71 14.56 -2.24 -5.30
CA VAL A 71 14.23 -3.65 -5.08
C VAL A 71 13.00 -3.76 -4.20
N VAL A 72 12.06 -4.63 -4.57
CA VAL A 72 10.83 -4.86 -3.78
C VAL A 72 11.13 -5.85 -2.65
N SER A 73 11.16 -5.35 -1.42
CA SER A 73 11.50 -6.12 -0.22
C SER A 73 11.09 -5.37 1.04
N HIS A 74 10.57 -6.08 2.04
CA HIS A 74 10.23 -5.48 3.33
C HIS A 74 11.48 -5.20 4.17
N GLU A 75 12.34 -6.20 4.35
CA GLU A 75 13.61 -6.00 5.03
C GLU A 75 14.69 -5.56 4.01
N PRO A 76 15.62 -4.67 4.44
CA PRO A 76 16.79 -4.32 3.63
C PRO A 76 17.89 -5.39 3.67
N TRP A 77 17.54 -6.62 3.98
CA TRP A 77 18.38 -7.83 3.93
C TRP A 77 17.57 -9.04 3.47
N LEU A 78 18.23 -10.12 3.08
CA LEU A 78 17.54 -11.38 2.82
C LEU A 78 17.07 -11.97 4.15
N ASN A 79 15.75 -12.05 4.33
CA ASN A 79 15.13 -12.59 5.54
C ASN A 79 15.35 -14.10 5.63
N ALA A 80 16.17 -14.54 6.57
CA ALA A 80 16.55 -15.96 6.74
C ALA A 80 15.36 -16.88 7.01
N LYS A 81 14.21 -16.36 7.47
CA LYS A 81 13.01 -17.18 7.70
C LYS A 81 12.36 -17.65 6.39
N ILE A 82 12.46 -16.86 5.33
CA ILE A 82 11.78 -17.11 4.05
C ILE A 82 12.72 -17.21 2.86
N CYS A 83 13.99 -16.77 2.99
CA CYS A 83 14.95 -16.76 1.89
C CYS A 83 16.01 -17.87 2.03
N LEU A 84 16.51 -18.32 0.88
CA LEU A 84 17.70 -19.13 0.67
C LEU A 84 18.74 -18.31 -0.08
N ASP A 85 20.01 -18.65 0.06
CA ASP A 85 21.08 -18.04 -0.74
C ASP A 85 21.00 -18.49 -2.23
N ALA A 86 21.88 -17.96 -3.06
CA ALA A 86 21.95 -18.29 -4.49
C ALA A 86 22.31 -19.76 -4.80
N LYS A 87 22.71 -20.54 -3.79
CA LYS A 87 23.02 -21.99 -3.89
C LYS A 87 21.91 -22.84 -3.27
N GLY A 88 20.84 -22.22 -2.74
CA GLY A 88 19.74 -22.91 -2.09
C GLY A 88 20.01 -23.27 -0.61
N HIS A 89 21.04 -22.70 0.02
CA HIS A 89 21.31 -22.94 1.44
C HIS A 89 20.52 -21.98 2.34
N ALA A 90 20.16 -22.46 3.53
CA ALA A 90 19.52 -21.64 4.55
C ALA A 90 20.45 -20.54 5.07
N LEU A 91 19.89 -19.34 5.25
CA LEU A 91 20.59 -18.17 5.77
C LEU A 91 20.63 -18.19 7.30
N ASN A 92 21.61 -17.51 7.88
CA ASN A 92 21.74 -17.35 9.33
C ASN A 92 21.03 -16.06 9.80
N GLU A 93 20.00 -16.19 10.64
CA GLU A 93 19.21 -15.06 11.16
C GLU A 93 20.04 -14.02 11.92
N LYS A 94 21.14 -14.42 12.55
CA LYS A 94 22.02 -13.54 13.33
C LYS A 94 23.03 -12.77 12.48
N LYS A 95 23.06 -13.02 11.17
CA LYS A 95 24.07 -12.46 10.24
C LYS A 95 23.43 -11.66 9.11
N LYS A 96 22.43 -10.83 9.45
CA LYS A 96 21.72 -9.98 8.47
C LYS A 96 22.65 -9.02 7.73
N GLU A 97 23.77 -8.64 8.33
CA GLU A 97 24.78 -7.77 7.73
C GLU A 97 25.48 -8.43 6.52
N GLU A 98 25.62 -9.78 6.53
CA GLU A 98 26.24 -10.54 5.43
C GLU A 98 25.33 -10.61 4.20
N VAL A 99 24.04 -10.42 4.38
CA VAL A 99 22.99 -10.49 3.33
C VAL A 99 22.23 -9.17 3.18
N ASN A 100 22.93 -8.07 3.46
CA ASN A 100 22.43 -6.70 3.36
C ASN A 100 22.26 -6.28 1.90
N LEU A 101 21.03 -6.02 1.46
CA LEU A 101 20.70 -5.68 0.08
C LEU A 101 21.35 -4.38 -0.38
N TYR A 102 21.57 -3.43 0.51
CA TYR A 102 22.26 -2.18 0.21
C TYR A 102 23.76 -2.37 -0.08
N LYS A 103 24.31 -3.55 0.22
CA LYS A 103 25.70 -3.94 -0.07
C LYS A 103 25.80 -5.01 -1.18
N MET A 104 24.69 -5.44 -1.75
CA MET A 104 24.61 -6.43 -2.82
C MET A 104 24.18 -5.79 -4.14
N ASP A 105 24.85 -6.09 -5.25
CA ASP A 105 24.34 -5.75 -6.58
C ASP A 105 23.08 -6.57 -6.88
N TYR A 106 22.15 -5.98 -7.65
CA TYR A 106 20.89 -6.66 -7.98
C TYR A 106 21.08 -8.01 -8.67
N LYS A 107 22.11 -8.15 -9.51
CA LYS A 107 22.48 -9.43 -10.15
C LYS A 107 22.77 -10.58 -9.18
N GLU A 108 23.08 -10.28 -7.90
CA GLU A 108 23.29 -11.25 -6.84
C GLU A 108 21.99 -11.50 -6.08
N ILE A 109 21.23 -10.44 -5.82
CA ILE A 109 19.93 -10.50 -5.11
C ILE A 109 18.94 -11.39 -5.86
N VAL A 110 18.82 -11.22 -7.17
CA VAL A 110 17.85 -11.94 -8.02
C VAL A 110 18.07 -13.45 -8.08
N LYS A 111 19.25 -13.94 -7.67
CA LYS A 111 19.57 -15.37 -7.63
C LYS A 111 19.08 -16.06 -6.35
N CYS A 112 18.70 -15.28 -5.33
CA CYS A 112 18.25 -15.81 -4.05
C CYS A 112 16.76 -16.17 -4.12
N ASP A 113 16.41 -17.31 -3.54
CA ASP A 113 15.03 -17.77 -3.49
C ASP A 113 14.39 -17.33 -2.17
N CYS A 114 13.34 -16.54 -2.24
CA CYS A 114 12.59 -16.04 -1.08
C CYS A 114 11.13 -16.55 -1.06
N GLY A 115 10.87 -17.74 -1.59
CA GLY A 115 9.52 -18.28 -1.66
C GLY A 115 9.40 -19.79 -1.47
N SER A 116 10.37 -20.61 -1.94
CA SER A 116 10.27 -22.08 -1.87
C SER A 116 10.28 -22.62 -0.42
N ARG A 117 10.81 -21.88 0.55
CA ARG A 117 10.74 -22.26 1.97
C ARG A 117 9.33 -22.14 2.54
N GLY A 118 8.45 -21.36 1.90
CA GLY A 118 7.21 -20.90 2.51
C GLY A 118 7.44 -19.92 3.66
N ASN A 119 6.38 -19.52 4.31
CA ASN A 119 6.43 -18.63 5.48
C ASN A 119 5.63 -19.25 6.63
N PRO A 120 6.29 -19.66 7.73
CA PRO A 120 5.58 -20.29 8.87
C PRO A 120 4.50 -19.42 9.51
N SER A 121 4.58 -18.09 9.36
CA SER A 121 3.54 -17.15 9.83
C SER A 121 2.30 -17.12 8.93
N PHE A 122 2.37 -17.72 7.74
CA PHE A 122 1.30 -17.75 6.74
C PHE A 122 1.11 -19.17 6.19
N PRO A 123 0.46 -20.07 6.94
CA PRO A 123 0.36 -21.49 6.59
C PRO A 123 -0.42 -21.78 5.30
N GLU A 124 -1.26 -20.84 4.86
CA GLU A 124 -2.01 -20.92 3.58
C GLU A 124 -1.19 -20.45 2.38
N GLN A 125 -0.02 -19.83 2.62
CA GLN A 125 0.85 -19.34 1.56
C GLN A 125 1.43 -20.51 0.75
N LYS A 126 1.27 -20.47 -0.56
CA LYS A 126 1.92 -21.42 -1.48
C LYS A 126 3.44 -21.25 -1.45
N ALA A 127 4.15 -22.28 -1.03
CA ALA A 127 5.62 -22.34 -1.13
C ALA A 127 6.01 -22.59 -2.60
N ILE A 128 6.49 -21.55 -3.28
CA ILE A 128 6.95 -21.59 -4.68
C ILE A 128 8.20 -20.74 -4.82
N PHE A 129 9.05 -21.07 -5.80
CA PHE A 129 10.22 -20.23 -6.10
C PHE A 129 9.80 -18.77 -6.35
N ALA A 130 10.46 -17.85 -5.65
CA ALA A 130 10.27 -16.43 -5.84
C ALA A 130 11.53 -15.66 -5.47
N TYR A 131 11.93 -14.72 -6.32
CA TYR A 131 13.02 -13.79 -6.04
C TYR A 131 12.45 -12.41 -5.66
N LYS A 132 13.33 -11.53 -5.13
CA LYS A 132 12.99 -10.13 -4.87
C LYS A 132 13.08 -9.35 -6.19
N PRO A 133 11.94 -8.92 -6.78
CA PRO A 133 11.95 -8.23 -8.08
C PRO A 133 12.35 -6.77 -7.95
N LEU A 134 12.69 -6.13 -9.06
CA LEU A 134 12.70 -4.67 -9.15
C LEU A 134 11.28 -4.12 -9.19
N LEU A 135 11.10 -2.88 -8.74
CA LEU A 135 9.83 -2.17 -8.91
C LEU A 135 9.42 -2.11 -10.39
N SER A 136 10.38 -1.93 -11.30
CA SER A 136 10.14 -1.98 -12.75
C SER A 136 9.58 -3.31 -13.23
N ASP A 137 10.07 -4.42 -12.67
CA ASP A 137 9.62 -5.76 -13.06
C ASP A 137 8.17 -5.98 -12.61
N VAL A 138 7.84 -5.59 -11.35
CA VAL A 138 6.47 -5.65 -10.83
C VAL A 138 5.52 -4.85 -11.72
N VAL A 139 5.85 -3.60 -12.02
CA VAL A 139 5.00 -2.73 -12.86
C VAL A 139 4.81 -3.30 -14.26
N ASN A 140 5.85 -3.88 -14.86
CA ASN A 140 5.77 -4.47 -16.19
C ASN A 140 4.91 -5.74 -16.20
N GLU A 141 5.08 -6.63 -15.22
CA GLU A 141 4.26 -7.84 -15.09
C GLU A 141 2.79 -7.51 -14.82
N VAL A 142 2.52 -6.53 -13.98
CA VAL A 142 1.16 -6.02 -13.74
C VAL A 142 0.55 -5.47 -15.03
N ARG A 143 1.29 -4.67 -15.81
CA ARG A 143 0.84 -4.16 -17.12
C ARG A 143 0.46 -5.28 -18.09
N GLN A 144 1.30 -6.32 -18.17
CA GLN A 144 1.03 -7.48 -19.03
C GLN A 144 -0.22 -8.23 -18.55
N TYR A 145 -0.33 -8.47 -17.24
CA TYR A 145 -1.47 -9.16 -16.65
C TYR A 145 -2.80 -8.43 -16.92
N VAL A 146 -2.88 -7.13 -16.63
CA VAL A 146 -4.12 -6.36 -16.81
C VAL A 146 -4.50 -6.22 -18.28
N LYS A 147 -3.51 -6.04 -19.17
CA LYS A 147 -3.74 -6.03 -20.62
C LYS A 147 -4.34 -7.36 -21.10
N LYS A 148 -3.80 -8.50 -20.66
CA LYS A 148 -4.31 -9.85 -21.01
C LYS A 148 -5.69 -10.11 -20.44
N ALA A 149 -5.95 -9.60 -19.21
CA ALA A 149 -7.22 -9.78 -18.52
C ALA A 149 -8.31 -8.75 -18.89
N GLY A 150 -8.00 -7.76 -19.74
CA GLY A 150 -8.93 -6.67 -20.07
C GLY A 150 -9.29 -5.79 -18.85
N LYS A 151 -8.39 -5.68 -17.87
CA LYS A 151 -8.58 -4.91 -16.64
C LYS A 151 -7.84 -3.55 -16.68
N SER A 152 -8.28 -2.60 -15.86
CA SER A 152 -7.54 -1.36 -15.62
C SER A 152 -6.31 -1.60 -14.75
N MET A 153 -5.32 -0.69 -14.84
CA MET A 153 -4.17 -0.70 -13.93
C MET A 153 -4.64 -0.50 -12.48
N PRO A 154 -4.12 -1.28 -11.52
CA PRO A 154 -4.32 -1.01 -10.10
C PRO A 154 -3.55 0.24 -9.69
N GLN A 155 -3.86 0.77 -8.52
CA GLN A 155 -2.99 1.70 -7.82
C GLN A 155 -1.82 0.96 -7.16
N PHE A 156 -0.73 1.68 -6.89
CA PHE A 156 0.42 1.18 -6.14
C PHE A 156 0.57 2.01 -4.86
N ASN A 157 0.66 1.34 -3.70
CA ASN A 157 1.02 1.97 -2.44
C ASN A 157 2.42 1.49 -2.05
N ILE A 158 3.42 2.37 -2.19
CA ILE A 158 4.85 2.01 -2.16
C ILE A 158 5.45 2.49 -0.84
N GLU A 159 5.86 1.56 0.03
CA GLU A 159 6.51 1.90 1.30
C GLU A 159 8.02 2.08 1.14
N ILE A 160 8.51 3.25 1.57
CA ILE A 160 9.94 3.50 1.76
C ILE A 160 10.35 2.98 3.15
N LYS A 161 11.15 1.91 3.16
CA LYS A 161 11.62 1.24 4.39
C LYS A 161 12.86 1.95 4.97
N SER A 162 12.75 3.25 5.26
CA SER A 162 13.81 4.04 5.90
C SER A 162 13.63 4.11 7.42
N GLY A 163 14.71 4.42 8.11
CA GLY A 163 14.69 4.67 9.54
C GLY A 163 16.07 5.14 10.03
N PRO A 164 16.15 5.98 11.09
CA PRO A 164 17.42 6.56 11.54
C PRO A 164 18.54 5.56 11.83
N SER A 165 18.18 4.35 12.29
CA SER A 165 19.14 3.27 12.57
C SER A 165 19.60 2.51 11.32
N SER A 166 18.99 2.75 10.17
CA SER A 166 19.29 2.09 8.90
C SER A 166 20.06 2.98 7.94
N ASP A 167 20.01 4.30 8.13
CA ASP A 167 20.64 5.29 7.25
C ASP A 167 22.14 5.04 7.10
N GLY A 168 22.64 4.94 5.86
CA GLY A 168 24.04 4.67 5.52
C GLY A 168 24.53 3.24 5.83
N ILE A 169 23.72 2.41 6.47
CA ILE A 169 24.08 1.04 6.90
C ILE A 169 23.33 0.00 6.06
N PHE A 170 22.00 0.02 6.14
CA PHE A 170 21.10 -0.90 5.44
C PHE A 170 20.33 -0.23 4.30
N THR A 171 20.26 1.09 4.32
CA THR A 171 19.61 1.94 3.32
C THR A 171 20.48 3.16 3.03
N PRO A 172 20.28 3.84 1.89
CA PRO A 172 20.83 5.19 1.72
C PRO A 172 20.33 6.14 2.81
N GLU A 173 20.98 7.29 2.95
CA GLU A 173 20.41 8.43 3.68
C GLU A 173 18.97 8.71 3.18
N VAL A 174 18.06 9.01 4.10
CA VAL A 174 16.62 9.06 3.83
C VAL A 174 16.24 9.95 2.64
N ASN A 175 16.90 11.11 2.47
CA ASN A 175 16.61 12.01 1.35
C ASN A 175 17.05 11.43 0.00
N VAL A 176 18.16 10.68 -0.01
CA VAL A 176 18.68 9.99 -1.21
C VAL A 176 17.74 8.85 -1.58
N PHE A 177 17.32 8.06 -0.59
CA PHE A 177 16.38 6.97 -0.78
C PHE A 177 15.06 7.47 -1.37
N ALA A 178 14.43 8.46 -0.73
CA ALA A 178 13.17 9.04 -1.19
C ALA A 178 13.28 9.59 -2.62
N GLU A 179 14.40 10.24 -2.98
CA GLU A 179 14.63 10.77 -4.32
C GLU A 179 14.80 9.66 -5.38
N ILE A 180 15.49 8.55 -5.05
CA ILE A 180 15.62 7.40 -5.94
C ILE A 180 14.24 6.83 -6.26
N VAL A 181 13.41 6.58 -5.24
CA VAL A 181 12.05 6.03 -5.40
C VAL A 181 11.17 6.99 -6.23
N ARG A 182 11.18 8.29 -5.91
CA ARG A 182 10.42 9.30 -6.65
C ARG A 182 10.80 9.33 -8.14
N LYS A 183 12.10 9.26 -8.45
CA LYS A 183 12.60 9.22 -9.84
C LYS A 183 12.17 7.94 -10.55
N GLU A 184 12.23 6.80 -9.89
CA GLU A 184 11.83 5.52 -10.49
C GLU A 184 10.33 5.50 -10.80
N ILE A 185 9.46 5.99 -9.90
CA ILE A 185 8.02 6.16 -10.13
C ILE A 185 7.74 7.01 -11.37
N LYS A 186 8.44 8.15 -11.52
CA LYS A 186 8.33 9.02 -12.71
C LYS A 186 8.82 8.34 -13.98
N LYS A 187 9.96 7.65 -13.93
CA LYS A 187 10.51 6.89 -15.06
C LYS A 187 9.56 5.78 -15.52
N LEU A 188 8.90 5.11 -14.58
CA LEU A 188 7.91 4.08 -14.86
C LEU A 188 6.56 4.63 -15.31
N LYS A 189 6.33 5.96 -15.25
CA LYS A 189 5.08 6.64 -15.61
C LYS A 189 3.87 6.07 -14.84
N ILE A 190 4.03 5.94 -13.53
CA ILE A 190 2.99 5.48 -12.60
C ILE A 190 2.66 6.51 -11.51
N GLN A 191 3.15 7.75 -11.60
CA GLN A 191 2.93 8.78 -10.57
C GLN A 191 1.45 9.01 -10.27
N ASP A 192 0.59 9.01 -11.29
CA ASP A 192 -0.84 9.32 -11.16
C ASP A 192 -1.65 8.16 -10.53
N ILE A 193 -1.03 6.99 -10.44
CA ILE A 193 -1.62 5.77 -9.86
C ILE A 193 -0.80 5.24 -8.68
N SER A 194 0.08 6.08 -8.11
CA SER A 194 0.94 5.69 -6.99
C SER A 194 0.74 6.60 -5.79
N SER A 195 0.77 6.00 -4.60
CA SER A 195 1.01 6.67 -3.34
C SER A 195 2.33 6.20 -2.73
N ILE A 196 2.97 7.06 -1.93
CA ILE A 196 4.17 6.70 -1.18
C ILE A 196 3.85 6.73 0.30
N GLN A 197 4.10 5.61 0.98
CA GLN A 197 3.91 5.49 2.42
C GLN A 197 5.24 5.34 3.16
N SER A 198 5.26 5.74 4.42
CA SER A 198 6.39 5.48 5.32
C SER A 198 5.99 5.67 6.79
N PHE A 199 6.64 4.92 7.69
CA PHE A 199 6.69 5.21 9.12
C PHE A 199 7.66 6.35 9.44
N ASP A 200 8.63 6.61 8.54
CA ASP A 200 9.64 7.65 8.72
C ASP A 200 9.12 9.01 8.24
N PRO A 201 8.77 9.94 9.15
CA PRO A 201 8.25 11.25 8.75
C PRO A 201 9.29 12.09 7.97
N ARG A 202 10.57 11.77 8.06
CA ARG A 202 11.64 12.47 7.33
C ARG A 202 11.53 12.23 5.83
N ALA A 203 11.22 10.99 5.41
CA ALA A 203 10.99 10.63 4.01
C ALA A 203 9.78 11.39 3.44
N LEU A 204 8.66 11.39 4.18
CA LEU A 204 7.43 12.06 3.77
C LEU A 204 7.60 13.58 3.69
N ARG A 205 8.29 14.21 4.68
CA ARG A 205 8.59 15.65 4.64
C ARG A 205 9.44 16.02 3.42
N TYR A 206 10.47 15.21 3.11
CA TYR A 206 11.29 15.42 1.94
C TYR A 206 10.45 15.40 0.66
N LEU A 207 9.63 14.37 0.48
CA LEU A 207 8.78 14.20 -0.70
C LEU A 207 7.73 15.30 -0.80
N HIS A 208 7.06 15.66 0.29
CA HIS A 208 6.10 16.76 0.33
C HIS A 208 6.71 18.10 -0.10
N LYS A 209 7.98 18.36 0.26
CA LYS A 209 8.70 19.55 -0.19
C LYS A 209 9.07 19.50 -1.68
N LYS A 210 9.40 18.31 -2.20
CA LYS A 210 9.89 18.11 -3.56
C LYS A 210 8.81 18.04 -4.63
N ASP A 211 7.64 17.49 -4.26
CA ASP A 211 6.59 17.22 -5.24
C ASP A 211 5.23 17.24 -4.53
N LYS A 212 4.44 18.31 -4.77
CA LYS A 212 3.16 18.53 -4.10
C LYS A 212 2.02 17.67 -4.66
N GLU A 213 2.21 17.09 -5.83
CA GLU A 213 1.22 16.23 -6.49
C GLU A 213 1.28 14.79 -5.99
N LEU A 214 2.36 14.41 -5.27
CA LEU A 214 2.47 13.06 -4.72
C LEU A 214 1.43 12.79 -3.64
N VAL A 215 0.72 11.69 -3.78
CA VAL A 215 -0.16 11.16 -2.73
C VAL A 215 0.71 10.53 -1.64
N LEU A 216 0.76 11.17 -0.47
CA LEU A 216 1.56 10.70 0.67
C LEU A 216 0.67 10.05 1.73
N VAL A 217 1.15 8.92 2.26
CA VAL A 217 0.47 8.11 3.27
C VAL A 217 1.35 8.04 4.52
N TYR A 218 0.81 8.43 5.65
CA TYR A 218 1.52 8.36 6.92
C TYR A 218 1.16 7.08 7.68
N LEU A 219 2.10 6.16 7.77
CA LEU A 219 1.99 4.93 8.55
C LEU A 219 2.23 5.22 10.04
N VAL A 220 1.33 4.74 10.89
CA VAL A 220 1.41 4.96 12.34
C VAL A 220 1.08 3.66 13.08
N GLU A 221 2.02 3.20 13.92
CA GLU A 221 1.83 2.02 14.75
C GLU A 221 1.11 2.34 16.07
N LYS A 222 1.50 3.45 16.72
CA LYS A 222 0.92 3.91 17.98
C LYS A 222 0.03 5.10 17.74
N VAL A 223 -1.29 4.89 17.78
CA VAL A 223 -2.28 5.95 17.67
C VAL A 223 -2.57 6.49 19.08
N GLU A 224 -1.99 7.62 19.43
CA GLU A 224 -2.30 8.33 20.68
C GLU A 224 -3.30 9.47 20.40
N ASP A 225 -2.91 10.40 19.54
CA ASP A 225 -3.74 11.51 19.07
C ASP A 225 -3.37 11.81 17.61
N VAL A 226 -4.37 11.75 16.71
CA VAL A 226 -4.16 12.01 15.28
C VAL A 226 -3.56 13.40 15.06
N LYS A 227 -4.09 14.42 15.76
CA LYS A 227 -3.59 15.80 15.62
C LYS A 227 -2.12 15.88 16.00
N GLN A 228 -1.74 15.29 17.13
CA GLN A 228 -0.34 15.29 17.59
C GLN A 228 0.58 14.60 16.56
N GLN A 229 0.15 13.48 15.98
CA GLN A 229 0.92 12.80 14.94
C GLN A 229 1.10 13.66 13.68
N ILE A 230 0.06 14.39 13.28
CA ILE A 230 0.11 15.30 12.13
C ILE A 230 0.98 16.52 12.43
N ASP A 231 0.91 17.08 13.62
CA ASP A 231 1.79 18.18 14.05
C ASP A 231 3.28 17.73 14.01
N LEU A 232 3.58 16.51 14.47
CA LEU A 232 4.91 15.89 14.35
C LEU A 232 5.33 15.66 12.90
N LEU A 233 4.42 15.30 12.02
CA LEU A 233 4.70 15.15 10.59
C LEU A 233 4.97 16.52 9.91
N GLY A 234 4.34 17.59 10.39
CA GLY A 234 4.52 18.95 9.90
C GLY A 234 3.72 19.33 8.64
N PHE A 235 2.84 18.46 8.17
CA PHE A 235 1.87 18.70 7.11
C PHE A 235 0.74 17.67 7.19
N THR A 236 -0.41 17.94 6.56
CA THR A 236 -1.52 16.98 6.47
C THR A 236 -1.32 16.08 5.25
N PRO A 237 -1.11 14.75 5.45
CA PRO A 237 -0.98 13.80 4.34
C PRO A 237 -2.37 13.53 3.71
N ALA A 238 -2.38 12.95 2.52
CA ALA A 238 -3.64 12.55 1.88
C ALA A 238 -4.31 11.37 2.62
N ILE A 239 -3.50 10.47 3.18
CA ILE A 239 -3.98 9.26 3.85
C ILE A 239 -3.23 9.09 5.19
N TYR A 240 -3.99 8.82 6.24
CA TYR A 240 -3.50 8.35 7.53
C TYR A 240 -3.70 6.83 7.60
N SER A 241 -2.64 6.07 7.88
CA SER A 241 -2.65 4.61 7.83
C SER A 241 -2.20 4.01 9.17
N PRO A 242 -3.13 3.82 10.13
CA PRO A 242 -2.83 3.35 11.46
C PRO A 242 -2.88 1.82 11.58
N TYR A 243 -2.24 1.29 12.63
CA TYR A 243 -2.47 -0.08 13.07
C TYR A 243 -3.95 -0.26 13.45
N PHE A 244 -4.60 -1.28 12.88
CA PHE A 244 -6.06 -1.40 12.85
C PHE A 244 -6.73 -1.52 14.24
N GLU A 245 -6.08 -2.17 15.23
CA GLU A 245 -6.64 -2.33 16.58
C GLU A 245 -6.81 -1.00 17.34
N LYS A 246 -6.15 0.05 16.87
CA LYS A 246 -6.21 1.39 17.46
C LYS A 246 -7.25 2.30 16.80
N VAL A 247 -7.95 1.80 15.77
CA VAL A 247 -8.96 2.58 15.05
C VAL A 247 -10.27 2.62 15.84
N THR A 248 -10.75 3.82 16.11
CA THR A 248 -12.05 4.10 16.74
C THR A 248 -12.86 5.05 15.86
N SER A 249 -14.17 5.22 16.15
CA SER A 249 -14.97 6.25 15.46
C SER A 249 -14.37 7.66 15.61
N ALA A 250 -13.85 7.97 16.79
CA ALA A 250 -13.17 9.26 17.02
C ALA A 250 -11.93 9.44 16.14
N THR A 251 -11.15 8.37 15.93
CA THR A 251 -9.98 8.39 15.03
C THR A 251 -10.41 8.67 13.58
N VAL A 252 -11.47 8.00 13.11
CA VAL A 252 -12.02 8.20 11.76
C VAL A 252 -12.53 9.62 11.59
N ASP A 253 -13.34 10.11 12.55
CA ASP A 253 -13.88 11.47 12.54
C ASP A 253 -12.78 12.54 12.51
N GLN A 254 -11.72 12.36 13.29
CA GLN A 254 -10.58 13.30 13.30
C GLN A 254 -9.87 13.32 11.94
N CYS A 255 -9.60 12.16 11.34
CA CYS A 255 -9.00 12.09 10.01
C CYS A 255 -9.85 12.81 8.96
N HIS A 256 -11.16 12.52 8.92
CA HIS A 256 -12.08 13.12 7.96
C HIS A 256 -12.23 14.64 8.16
N LYS A 257 -12.32 15.12 9.42
CA LYS A 257 -12.34 16.56 9.73
C LYS A 257 -11.08 17.29 9.28
N MET A 258 -9.94 16.60 9.25
CA MET A 258 -8.66 17.14 8.75
C MET A 258 -8.48 16.96 7.24
N GLY A 259 -9.47 16.41 6.52
CA GLY A 259 -9.43 16.17 5.08
C GLY A 259 -8.58 14.97 4.65
N MET A 260 -8.23 14.09 5.58
CA MET A 260 -7.48 12.85 5.31
C MET A 260 -8.43 11.67 5.12
N LYS A 261 -8.02 10.72 4.27
CA LYS A 261 -8.56 9.36 4.28
C LYS A 261 -7.89 8.55 5.39
N ILE A 262 -8.57 7.48 5.84
CA ILE A 262 -8.03 6.53 6.82
C ILE A 262 -8.05 5.11 6.25
N VAL A 263 -6.86 4.47 6.18
CA VAL A 263 -6.66 3.12 5.61
C VAL A 263 -5.82 2.29 6.58
N PRO A 264 -6.44 1.53 7.49
CA PRO A 264 -5.74 0.73 8.49
C PRO A 264 -5.05 -0.52 7.91
N TRP A 265 -4.03 -0.99 8.62
CA TRP A 265 -3.19 -2.16 8.34
C TRP A 265 -2.96 -2.99 9.60
N THR A 266 -2.64 -4.28 9.56
CA THR A 266 -2.98 -5.23 8.51
C THR A 266 -4.16 -6.04 9.01
N VAL A 267 -5.25 -6.06 8.28
CA VAL A 267 -6.53 -6.64 8.71
C VAL A 267 -6.78 -7.94 7.95
N ASN A 268 -6.76 -9.06 8.67
CA ASN A 268 -6.80 -10.40 8.08
C ASN A 268 -8.05 -11.22 8.46
N ASP A 269 -8.91 -10.67 9.30
CA ASP A 269 -10.15 -11.29 9.75
C ASP A 269 -11.36 -10.58 9.16
N THR A 270 -12.29 -11.34 8.59
CA THR A 270 -13.49 -10.81 7.92
C THR A 270 -14.39 -9.98 8.85
N GLU A 271 -14.54 -10.38 10.11
CA GLU A 271 -15.39 -9.64 11.06
C GLU A 271 -14.71 -8.34 11.49
N GLN A 272 -13.38 -8.33 11.62
CA GLN A 272 -12.63 -7.08 11.84
C GLN A 272 -12.74 -6.14 10.62
N MET A 273 -12.69 -6.66 9.40
CA MET A 273 -12.91 -5.86 8.19
C MET A 273 -14.29 -5.20 8.23
N LYS A 274 -15.36 -5.97 8.48
CA LYS A 274 -16.74 -5.45 8.60
C LYS A 274 -16.86 -4.38 9.68
N LYS A 275 -16.25 -4.61 10.84
CA LYS A 275 -16.25 -3.64 11.94
C LYS A 275 -15.60 -2.31 11.55
N LEU A 276 -14.46 -2.35 10.88
CA LEU A 276 -13.75 -1.14 10.41
C LEU A 276 -14.54 -0.40 9.32
N ILE A 277 -15.19 -1.13 8.41
CA ILE A 277 -16.08 -0.55 7.40
C ILE A 277 -17.25 0.19 8.06
N LEU A 278 -17.86 -0.40 9.08
CA LEU A 278 -18.93 0.24 9.85
C LEU A 278 -18.46 1.48 10.63
N LEU A 279 -17.18 1.55 11.01
CA LEU A 279 -16.57 2.74 11.58
C LEU A 279 -16.34 3.85 10.55
N GLY A 280 -16.45 3.55 9.25
CA GLY A 280 -16.32 4.51 8.16
C GLY A 280 -14.89 4.70 7.64
N VAL A 281 -14.00 3.69 7.75
CA VAL A 281 -12.67 3.76 7.11
C VAL A 281 -12.79 3.80 5.59
N ASP A 282 -11.82 4.42 4.91
CA ASP A 282 -11.85 4.61 3.45
C ASP A 282 -11.21 3.44 2.69
N GLY A 283 -10.55 2.52 3.37
CA GLY A 283 -9.91 1.35 2.79
C GLY A 283 -9.30 0.45 3.84
N ILE A 284 -8.76 -0.68 3.42
CA ILE A 284 -8.12 -1.68 4.29
C ILE A 284 -6.94 -2.31 3.54
N ILE A 285 -5.82 -2.50 4.28
CA ILE A 285 -4.66 -3.29 3.82
C ILE A 285 -4.76 -4.69 4.42
N THR A 286 -4.75 -5.74 3.57
CA THR A 286 -4.90 -7.14 3.99
C THR A 286 -3.90 -8.09 3.34
N ASP A 287 -3.46 -9.12 4.08
CA ASP A 287 -2.67 -10.24 3.57
C ASP A 287 -3.53 -11.25 2.79
N TYR A 288 -4.86 -11.25 3.04
CA TYR A 288 -5.80 -12.26 2.57
C TYR A 288 -6.93 -11.63 1.75
N PRO A 289 -6.71 -11.33 0.46
CA PRO A 289 -7.74 -10.78 -0.41
C PRO A 289 -8.99 -11.66 -0.55
N ASP A 290 -8.84 -12.98 -0.35
CA ASP A 290 -9.92 -13.97 -0.36
C ASP A 290 -10.89 -13.86 0.80
N ARG A 291 -10.50 -13.15 1.89
CA ARG A 291 -11.32 -12.93 3.08
C ARG A 291 -12.11 -11.62 3.06
N ILE A 292 -12.02 -10.84 1.98
CA ILE A 292 -12.80 -9.61 1.81
C ILE A 292 -14.29 -9.95 1.81
N PRO A 293 -15.14 -9.28 2.65
CA PRO A 293 -16.56 -9.56 2.73
C PRO A 293 -17.26 -9.51 1.36
N ALA A 294 -18.14 -10.47 1.07
CA ALA A 294 -18.79 -10.60 -0.25
C ALA A 294 -19.71 -9.41 -0.59
N ASP A 295 -20.28 -8.80 0.42
CA ASP A 295 -21.24 -7.69 0.37
C ASP A 295 -20.62 -6.29 0.25
N GLN A 296 -19.30 -6.21 0.07
CA GLN A 296 -18.52 -4.95 -0.06
C GLN A 296 -17.97 -4.73 -1.48
#